data_440773fbb7f325bdcb861ef2b5e0ea2f
#
_entry.id   440773fbb7f325bdcb861ef2b5e0ea2f
#
_cell.length_a   1.000
_cell.length_b   1.000
_cell.length_c   1.000
_cell.angle_alpha   90.00
_cell.angle_beta   90.00
_cell.angle_gamma   90.00
#
_symmetry.space_group_name_H-M   'P 1'
#
loop_
_entity.id
_entity.type
_entity.pdbx_description
1 polymer ?
#
loop_
_entity_poly.entity_id
_entity_poly.type
_entity_poly.pdbx_seq_one_letter_code
_entity_poly.pdbx_strand_id
1 'polypeptide(L)'
;MHHAQLSVARWNVLNSARAGLTSMEHWYGLPEALFNNRTVQNYPPNYNYQNEQHRFEEAGKLWKQAAEPYSEHWNNVLNELISLDFTIVPTFNIYEANRDLHRARRAEWHEDYTLPSLWRFYEPSRISHGSYWHYWGTEQEVQWRENYDLWMKFINEYKNRGGRVSTGSDSGFIYQLYGFAYIRELELLREAGFHPLEVIRAWALFFKIGLP
;
A
#
# COMPACT_ATOMS: atom_id res chain seq x y z
N MET A 1 -10.95 -2.71 -6.98
CA MET A 1 -10.99 -1.41 -7.71
C MET A 1 -9.84 -0.57 -7.22
N HIS A 2 -8.91 -0.21 -8.10
CA HIS A 2 -7.74 0.57 -7.74
C HIS A 2 -8.11 2.03 -7.52
N HIS A 3 -7.82 2.55 -6.33
CA HIS A 3 -8.03 3.96 -6.00
C HIS A 3 -6.84 4.85 -6.33
N ALA A 4 -5.93 4.40 -7.18
CA ALA A 4 -4.78 5.19 -7.61
C ALA A 4 -5.16 6.57 -8.19
N GLN A 5 -6.36 6.69 -8.69
CA GLN A 5 -6.89 7.94 -9.24
C GLN A 5 -7.43 8.90 -8.20
N LEU A 6 -7.42 8.52 -6.96
CA LEU A 6 -7.89 9.39 -5.88
C LEU A 6 -6.91 10.48 -5.48
N SER A 7 -5.80 10.55 -6.14
CA SER A 7 -5.05 11.79 -6.24
C SER A 7 -5.90 12.95 -6.80
N VAL A 8 -7.13 12.69 -7.17
CA VAL A 8 -8.11 13.71 -7.50
C VAL A 8 -8.74 14.25 -6.21
N ALA A 9 -8.04 15.01 -5.63
CA ALA A 9 -8.24 16.23 -4.86
C ALA A 9 -9.40 16.36 -3.85
N ARG A 10 -10.42 15.56 -3.80
CA ARG A 10 -11.55 15.74 -2.85
C ARG A 10 -12.24 14.45 -2.45
N TRP A 11 -11.73 13.32 -2.90
CA TRP A 11 -12.31 12.02 -2.65
C TRP A 11 -11.31 11.13 -1.93
N ASN A 12 -11.67 10.58 -0.83
CA ASN A 12 -10.84 9.67 -0.06
C ASN A 12 -11.56 8.34 0.21
N VAL A 13 -10.92 7.45 0.94
CA VAL A 13 -11.48 6.12 1.24
C VAL A 13 -12.82 6.19 1.97
N LEU A 14 -13.01 7.14 2.88
CA LEU A 14 -14.29 7.29 3.59
C LEU A 14 -15.43 7.65 2.64
N ASN A 15 -15.17 8.53 1.68
CA ASN A 15 -16.17 8.88 0.67
C ASN A 15 -16.59 7.66 -0.15
N SER A 16 -15.62 6.82 -0.51
CA SER A 16 -15.86 5.57 -1.25
C SER A 16 -16.64 4.56 -0.41
N ALA A 17 -16.25 4.38 0.85
CA ALA A 17 -16.95 3.48 1.77
C ALA A 17 -18.39 3.93 2.04
N ARG A 18 -18.63 5.23 2.27
CA ARG A 18 -19.97 5.82 2.42
C ARG A 18 -20.84 5.67 1.18
N ALA A 19 -20.21 5.64 0.00
CA ALA A 19 -20.89 5.40 -1.28
C ALA A 19 -21.15 3.91 -1.56
N GLY A 20 -20.85 3.01 -0.62
CA GLY A 20 -21.13 1.58 -0.70
C GLY A 20 -19.98 0.71 -1.22
N LEU A 21 -18.76 1.26 -1.36
CA LEU A 21 -17.58 0.43 -1.60
C LEU A 21 -17.30 -0.41 -0.34
N THR A 22 -17.09 -1.72 -0.52
CA THR A 22 -16.94 -2.67 0.59
C THR A 22 -15.49 -3.06 0.88
N SER A 23 -14.58 -2.81 -0.08
CA SER A 23 -13.18 -3.14 0.08
C SER A 23 -12.28 -2.25 -0.76
N MET A 24 -11.01 -2.21 -0.39
CA MET A 24 -9.95 -1.57 -1.17
C MET A 24 -8.67 -2.39 -1.12
N GLU A 25 -7.88 -2.27 -2.16
CA GLU A 25 -6.48 -2.70 -2.21
C GLU A 25 -5.55 -1.50 -1.98
N HIS A 26 -4.34 -1.78 -1.48
CA HIS A 26 -3.30 -0.79 -1.26
C HIS A 26 -3.65 0.22 -0.13
N TRP A 27 -3.26 1.47 -0.31
CA TRP A 27 -3.38 2.52 0.69
C TRP A 27 -3.94 3.84 0.15
N TYR A 28 -4.23 3.90 -1.14
CA TYR A 28 -4.73 5.11 -1.78
C TYR A 28 -6.03 5.60 -1.15
N GLY A 29 -6.04 6.87 -0.76
CA GLY A 29 -7.19 7.46 -0.09
C GLY A 29 -7.21 7.30 1.44
N LEU A 30 -6.33 6.45 2.02
CA LEU A 30 -6.19 6.33 3.48
C LEU A 30 -5.50 7.55 4.08
N PRO A 31 -4.27 7.96 3.64
CA PRO A 31 -3.65 9.15 4.19
C PRO A 31 -4.48 10.40 3.96
N GLU A 32 -5.19 10.49 2.83
CA GLU A 32 -6.07 11.62 2.55
C GLU A 32 -7.26 11.69 3.49
N ALA A 33 -7.79 10.57 3.94
CA ALA A 33 -8.83 10.54 4.98
C ALA A 33 -8.29 10.99 6.34
N LEU A 34 -6.98 10.85 6.55
CA LEU A 34 -6.29 11.22 7.78
C LEU A 34 -5.73 12.65 7.76
N PHE A 35 -5.89 13.42 6.70
CA PHE A 35 -5.41 14.79 6.68
C PHE A 35 -6.23 15.69 7.62
N ASN A 36 -5.53 16.30 8.56
CA ASN A 36 -6.14 17.29 9.45
C ASN A 36 -6.56 18.54 8.64
N ASN A 37 -7.82 18.88 8.70
CA ASN A 37 -8.37 20.09 8.06
C ASN A 37 -8.14 20.19 6.55
N ARG A 38 -7.85 19.07 5.88
CA ARG A 38 -7.62 19.02 4.44
C ARG A 38 -8.58 18.05 3.77
N THR A 39 -9.11 18.48 2.66
CA THR A 39 -9.93 17.64 1.78
C THR A 39 -9.22 17.32 0.45
N VAL A 40 -7.98 17.81 0.28
CA VAL A 40 -7.21 17.68 -0.97
C VAL A 40 -5.75 17.34 -0.68
N GLN A 41 -5.16 16.59 -1.58
CA GLN A 41 -3.73 16.30 -1.55
C GLN A 41 -2.91 17.54 -1.86
N ASN A 42 -1.75 17.64 -1.28
CA ASN A 42 -0.82 18.73 -1.49
C ASN A 42 0.27 18.32 -2.47
N TYR A 43 -0.12 18.06 -3.71
CA TYR A 43 0.85 17.81 -4.78
C TYR A 43 1.41 19.11 -5.34
N PRO A 44 2.65 19.08 -5.86
CA PRO A 44 3.24 20.25 -6.49
C PRO A 44 2.49 20.64 -7.78
N PRO A 45 2.53 21.92 -8.21
CA PRO A 45 1.82 22.37 -9.41
C PRO A 45 2.22 21.66 -10.70
N ASN A 46 3.44 21.13 -10.76
CA ASN A 46 3.97 20.37 -11.90
C ASN A 46 3.79 18.85 -11.75
N TYR A 47 2.94 18.41 -10.83
CA TYR A 47 2.68 16.98 -10.64
C TYR A 47 2.21 16.32 -11.94
N ASN A 48 2.93 15.29 -12.35
CA ASN A 48 2.60 14.49 -13.53
C ASN A 48 2.24 13.07 -13.10
N TYR A 49 0.97 12.77 -13.12
CA TYR A 49 0.44 11.45 -12.76
C TYR A 49 0.95 10.33 -13.68
N GLN A 50 1.22 10.60 -14.94
CA GLN A 50 1.72 9.60 -15.88
C GLN A 50 3.21 9.29 -15.71
N ASN A 51 3.94 10.15 -15.00
CA ASN A 51 5.31 9.86 -14.59
C ASN A 51 5.26 9.06 -13.29
N GLU A 52 5.43 7.76 -13.38
CA GLU A 52 5.30 6.87 -12.21
C GLU A 52 6.32 7.16 -11.12
N GLN A 53 7.57 7.45 -11.48
CA GLN A 53 8.55 7.82 -10.48
C GLN A 53 8.11 9.07 -9.71
N HIS A 54 7.71 10.14 -10.40
CA HIS A 54 7.23 11.36 -9.76
C HIS A 54 5.98 11.09 -8.91
N ARG A 55 5.06 10.25 -9.41
CA ARG A 55 3.87 9.85 -8.67
C ARG A 55 4.21 9.17 -7.35
N PHE A 56 5.13 8.22 -7.35
CA PHE A 56 5.51 7.49 -6.14
C PHE A 56 6.45 8.27 -5.22
N GLU A 57 7.24 9.20 -5.73
CA GLU A 57 7.97 10.17 -4.91
C GLU A 57 7.00 11.04 -4.10
N GLU A 58 5.99 11.61 -4.75
CA GLU A 58 4.98 12.42 -4.06
C GLU A 58 4.10 11.58 -3.14
N ALA A 59 3.76 10.36 -3.56
CA ALA A 59 3.01 9.42 -2.73
C ALA A 59 3.73 9.07 -1.43
N GLY A 60 5.05 8.94 -1.44
CA GLY A 60 5.86 8.71 -0.24
C GLY A 60 5.77 9.83 0.81
N LYS A 61 5.30 11.01 0.43
CA LYS A 61 5.16 12.17 1.33
C LYS A 61 3.77 12.27 1.97
N LEU A 62 2.80 11.46 1.54
CA LEU A 62 1.40 11.64 1.95
C LEU A 62 1.15 11.27 3.41
N TRP A 63 1.70 10.18 3.88
CA TRP A 63 1.49 9.73 5.25
C TRP A 63 2.04 10.70 6.30
N LYS A 64 3.07 11.46 5.96
CA LYS A 64 3.60 12.53 6.83
C LYS A 64 2.62 13.70 7.04
N GLN A 65 1.63 13.83 6.18
CA GLN A 65 0.58 14.84 6.27
C GLN A 65 -0.65 14.33 7.04
N ALA A 66 -0.67 13.04 7.35
CA ALA A 66 -1.75 12.39 8.08
C ALA A 66 -1.80 12.87 9.55
N ALA A 67 -2.94 12.72 10.17
CA ALA A 67 -3.09 12.92 11.60
C ALA A 67 -2.14 12.00 12.38
N GLU A 68 -1.64 12.50 13.50
CA GLU A 68 -0.81 11.72 14.39
C GLU A 68 -1.50 10.43 14.82
N PRO A 69 -0.78 9.29 14.86
CA PRO A 69 -1.31 8.04 15.36
C PRO A 69 -1.98 8.21 16.73
N TYR A 70 -3.12 7.57 16.89
CA TYR A 70 -3.95 7.61 18.11
C TYR A 70 -4.60 8.95 18.45
N SER A 71 -4.44 9.99 17.63
CA SER A 71 -5.19 11.23 17.76
C SER A 71 -6.70 11.01 17.58
N GLU A 72 -7.51 11.99 17.99
CA GLU A 72 -8.95 11.91 17.82
C GLU A 72 -9.35 11.71 16.35
N HIS A 73 -8.74 12.45 15.42
CA HIS A 73 -9.03 12.30 14.00
C HIS A 73 -8.63 10.94 13.44
N TRP A 74 -7.45 10.43 13.80
CA TRP A 74 -7.02 9.08 13.48
C TRP A 74 -8.02 8.02 13.95
N ASN A 75 -8.45 8.14 15.20
CA ASN A 75 -9.42 7.24 15.79
C ASN A 75 -10.80 7.31 15.11
N ASN A 76 -11.24 8.50 14.75
CA ASN A 76 -12.52 8.70 14.06
C ASN A 76 -12.51 8.03 12.69
N VAL A 77 -11.44 8.16 11.90
CA VAL A 77 -11.31 7.49 10.59
C VAL A 77 -11.35 5.98 10.73
N LEU A 78 -10.58 5.41 11.67
CA LEU A 78 -10.59 3.97 11.95
C LEU A 78 -12.00 3.48 12.32
N ASN A 79 -12.63 4.13 13.28
CA ASN A 79 -13.94 3.72 13.78
C ASN A 79 -15.02 3.82 12.70
N GLU A 80 -14.95 4.83 11.85
CA GLU A 80 -15.91 4.99 10.76
C GLU A 80 -15.76 3.88 9.70
N LEU A 81 -14.54 3.56 9.26
CA LEU A 81 -14.30 2.46 8.33
C LEU A 81 -14.78 1.12 8.90
N ILE A 82 -14.57 0.89 10.21
CA ILE A 82 -15.05 -0.31 10.90
C ILE A 82 -16.59 -0.32 10.91
N SER A 83 -17.24 0.79 11.23
CA SER A 83 -18.70 0.89 11.27
C SER A 83 -19.36 0.65 9.91
N LEU A 84 -18.64 0.95 8.83
CA LEU A 84 -19.06 0.71 7.44
C LEU A 84 -18.73 -0.71 6.97
N ASP A 85 -18.25 -1.58 7.85
CA ASP A 85 -17.87 -2.97 7.55
C ASP A 85 -16.88 -3.08 6.38
N PHE A 86 -15.95 -2.13 6.29
CA PHE A 86 -15.02 -2.00 5.19
C PHE A 86 -13.86 -3.00 5.31
N THR A 87 -13.39 -3.55 4.19
CA THR A 87 -12.25 -4.47 4.16
C THR A 87 -11.04 -3.79 3.53
N ILE A 88 -9.86 -3.93 4.15
CA ILE A 88 -8.62 -3.43 3.61
C ILE A 88 -7.72 -4.60 3.22
N VAL A 89 -7.21 -4.56 1.99
CA VAL A 89 -6.20 -5.48 1.46
C VAL A 89 -4.92 -4.68 1.23
N PRO A 90 -3.99 -4.63 2.19
CA PRO A 90 -2.89 -3.67 2.13
C PRO A 90 -1.94 -3.91 0.96
N THR A 91 -1.66 -5.17 0.60
CA THR A 91 -0.67 -5.49 -0.43
C THR A 91 0.68 -4.79 -0.19
N PHE A 92 1.18 -4.88 1.03
CA PHE A 92 2.44 -4.24 1.44
C PHE A 92 3.60 -4.61 0.51
N ASN A 93 3.64 -5.86 0.06
CA ASN A 93 4.72 -6.39 -0.75
C ASN A 93 4.96 -5.58 -2.03
N ILE A 94 3.89 -5.11 -2.71
CA ILE A 94 4.04 -4.46 -4.02
C ILE A 94 4.80 -3.14 -3.94
N TYR A 95 4.76 -2.44 -2.82
CA TYR A 95 5.49 -1.19 -2.61
C TYR A 95 6.79 -1.37 -1.83
N GLU A 96 7.16 -2.59 -1.46
CA GLU A 96 8.35 -2.83 -0.63
C GLU A 96 9.64 -2.32 -1.29
N ALA A 97 9.75 -2.44 -2.60
CA ALA A 97 10.89 -1.92 -3.36
C ALA A 97 11.09 -0.42 -3.20
N ASN A 98 10.04 0.34 -2.88
CA ASN A 98 10.15 1.77 -2.64
C ASN A 98 10.95 2.11 -1.38
N ARG A 99 10.86 1.26 -0.35
CA ARG A 99 11.59 1.44 0.91
C ARG A 99 12.91 0.69 0.98
N ASP A 100 13.08 -0.35 0.15
CA ASP A 100 14.28 -1.18 0.09
C ASP A 100 14.41 -1.83 -1.29
N LEU A 101 14.85 -1.05 -2.25
CA LEU A 101 15.02 -1.49 -3.63
C LEU A 101 16.07 -2.60 -3.76
N HIS A 102 17.14 -2.50 -2.97
CA HIS A 102 18.23 -3.48 -3.02
C HIS A 102 17.76 -4.87 -2.58
N ARG A 103 16.99 -4.96 -1.52
CA ARG A 103 16.40 -6.22 -1.04
C ARG A 103 15.43 -6.80 -2.08
N ALA A 104 14.53 -5.98 -2.62
CA ALA A 104 13.58 -6.44 -3.63
C ALA A 104 14.26 -7.04 -4.86
N ARG A 105 15.34 -6.39 -5.34
CA ARG A 105 16.11 -6.88 -6.49
C ARG A 105 16.94 -8.12 -6.21
N ARG A 106 17.30 -8.39 -4.97
CA ARG A 106 18.17 -9.50 -4.57
C ARG A 106 17.44 -10.57 -3.76
N ALA A 107 16.13 -10.61 -3.85
CA ALA A 107 15.38 -11.67 -3.23
C ALA A 107 15.82 -13.03 -3.79
N GLU A 108 16.01 -14.01 -2.90
CA GLU A 108 16.64 -15.31 -3.19
C GLU A 108 15.95 -16.09 -4.32
N TRP A 109 14.65 -15.88 -4.49
CA TRP A 109 13.89 -16.56 -5.54
C TRP A 109 14.13 -16.03 -6.96
N HIS A 110 14.80 -14.88 -7.12
CA HIS A 110 14.98 -14.32 -8.47
C HIS A 110 15.94 -15.12 -9.33
N GLU A 111 16.98 -15.70 -8.75
CA GLU A 111 17.97 -16.48 -9.48
C GLU A 111 17.34 -17.69 -10.16
N ASP A 112 16.49 -18.43 -9.45
CA ASP A 112 15.95 -19.71 -9.92
C ASP A 112 14.58 -19.62 -10.60
N TYR A 113 13.77 -18.63 -10.24
CA TYR A 113 12.35 -18.63 -10.60
C TYR A 113 11.90 -17.43 -11.44
N THR A 114 12.71 -16.40 -11.61
CA THR A 114 12.32 -15.26 -12.45
C THR A 114 12.71 -15.48 -13.91
N LEU A 115 11.72 -15.53 -14.77
CA LEU A 115 11.95 -15.63 -16.20
C LEU A 115 12.81 -14.45 -16.72
N PRO A 116 13.74 -14.67 -17.66
CA PRO A 116 14.56 -13.59 -18.22
C PRO A 116 13.75 -12.44 -18.85
N SER A 117 12.57 -12.75 -19.40
CA SER A 117 11.67 -11.72 -19.95
C SER A 117 11.06 -10.86 -18.86
N LEU A 118 10.67 -11.47 -17.74
CA LEU A 118 10.13 -10.74 -16.59
C LEU A 118 11.23 -9.93 -15.90
N TRP A 119 12.44 -10.46 -15.81
CA TRP A 119 13.60 -9.73 -15.29
C TRP A 119 13.89 -8.47 -16.09
N ARG A 120 13.87 -8.54 -17.44
CA ARG A 120 14.00 -7.36 -18.31
C ARG A 120 12.88 -6.35 -18.10
N PHE A 121 11.68 -6.82 -17.81
CA PHE A 121 10.56 -5.93 -17.48
C PHE A 121 10.78 -5.19 -16.15
N TYR A 122 11.50 -5.78 -15.21
CA TYR A 122 11.87 -5.15 -13.95
C TYR A 122 13.05 -4.17 -14.03
N GLU A 123 13.74 -4.08 -15.16
CA GLU A 123 14.82 -3.12 -15.30
C GLU A 123 14.31 -1.66 -15.21
N PRO A 124 14.99 -0.78 -14.44
CA PRO A 124 14.56 0.59 -14.27
C PRO A 124 14.39 1.33 -15.60
N SER A 125 13.23 1.90 -15.81
CA SER A 125 12.88 2.58 -17.05
C SER A 125 11.95 3.76 -16.76
N ARG A 126 12.08 4.83 -17.54
CA ARG A 126 11.21 6.02 -17.42
C ARG A 126 9.78 5.79 -17.92
N ILE A 127 9.58 4.74 -18.70
CA ILE A 127 8.30 4.45 -19.36
C ILE A 127 7.72 3.08 -19.03
N SER A 128 8.44 2.28 -18.24
CA SER A 128 7.99 0.94 -17.87
C SER A 128 7.32 0.93 -16.52
N HIS A 129 6.11 0.42 -16.47
CA HIS A 129 5.40 0.15 -15.22
C HIS A 129 6.07 -0.97 -14.38
N GLY A 130 6.87 -1.80 -15.00
CA GLY A 130 7.61 -2.87 -14.33
C GLY A 130 8.68 -2.39 -13.35
N SER A 131 9.16 -1.16 -13.54
CA SER A 131 10.15 -0.55 -12.67
C SER A 131 10.30 0.94 -12.96
N TYR A 132 10.09 1.80 -11.98
CA TYR A 132 10.13 3.26 -12.10
C TYR A 132 11.29 3.90 -11.32
N TRP A 133 12.22 3.11 -10.77
CA TRP A 133 13.30 3.61 -9.91
C TRP A 133 14.52 4.13 -10.66
N HIS A 134 14.32 4.80 -11.79
CA HIS A 134 15.42 5.29 -12.62
C HIS A 134 16.30 6.33 -11.89
N TYR A 135 15.67 7.20 -11.10
CA TYR A 135 16.32 8.22 -10.26
C TYR A 135 16.04 8.02 -8.77
N TRP A 136 15.68 6.82 -8.36
CA TRP A 136 15.38 6.53 -6.97
C TRP A 136 16.63 6.48 -6.12
N GLY A 137 16.64 7.22 -5.02
CA GLY A 137 17.79 7.31 -4.13
C GLY A 137 17.40 7.18 -2.67
N THR A 138 18.36 7.44 -1.81
CA THR A 138 18.20 7.32 -0.35
C THR A 138 17.08 8.20 0.20
N GLU A 139 16.87 9.38 -0.37
CA GLU A 139 15.80 10.27 0.08
C GLU A 139 14.42 9.64 -0.10
N GLN A 140 14.16 9.07 -1.27
CA GLN A 140 12.90 8.37 -1.56
C GLN A 140 12.73 7.13 -0.69
N GLU A 141 13.77 6.33 -0.50
CA GLU A 141 13.70 5.15 0.36
C GLU A 141 13.41 5.51 1.82
N VAL A 142 14.02 6.58 2.35
CA VAL A 142 13.75 7.05 3.72
C VAL A 142 12.30 7.49 3.85
N GLN A 143 11.80 8.28 2.90
CA GLN A 143 10.39 8.71 2.90
C GLN A 143 9.45 7.52 2.88
N TRP A 144 9.75 6.49 2.10
CA TRP A 144 8.93 5.29 2.03
C TRP A 144 9.04 4.39 3.25
N ARG A 145 10.17 4.36 3.96
CA ARG A 145 10.29 3.67 5.26
C ARG A 145 9.39 4.32 6.30
N GLU A 146 9.41 5.64 6.40
CA GLU A 146 8.53 6.40 7.29
C GLU A 146 7.04 6.23 6.89
N ASN A 147 6.76 6.20 5.59
CA ASN A 147 5.43 5.91 5.05
C ASN A 147 4.93 4.53 5.48
N TYR A 148 5.77 3.51 5.37
CA TYR A 148 5.46 2.15 5.79
C TYR A 148 5.18 2.06 7.29
N ASP A 149 5.96 2.74 8.10
CA ASP A 149 5.79 2.74 9.56
C ASP A 149 4.38 3.25 9.96
N LEU A 150 3.94 4.34 9.37
CA LEU A 150 2.60 4.88 9.61
C LEU A 150 1.50 4.00 9.02
N TRP A 151 1.69 3.51 7.81
CA TRP A 151 0.74 2.64 7.15
C TRP A 151 0.55 1.31 7.89
N MET A 152 1.64 0.66 8.29
CA MET A 152 1.60 -0.57 9.07
C MET A 152 0.94 -0.35 10.45
N LYS A 153 1.23 0.78 11.11
CA LYS A 153 0.53 1.15 12.35
C LYS A 153 -0.98 1.28 12.13
N PHE A 154 -1.39 1.95 11.06
CA PHE A 154 -2.81 2.10 10.75
C PHE A 154 -3.49 0.74 10.54
N ILE A 155 -2.91 -0.12 9.73
CA ILE A 155 -3.47 -1.44 9.41
C ILE A 155 -3.54 -2.34 10.66
N ASN A 156 -2.49 -2.33 11.48
CA ASN A 156 -2.49 -3.10 12.72
C ASN A 156 -3.54 -2.60 13.72
N GLU A 157 -3.66 -1.29 13.89
CA GLU A 157 -4.67 -0.70 14.76
C GLU A 157 -6.10 -0.95 14.25
N TYR A 158 -6.30 -0.86 12.93
CA TYR A 158 -7.55 -1.20 12.27
C TYR A 158 -7.99 -2.64 12.62
N LYS A 159 -7.09 -3.60 12.44
CA LYS A 159 -7.30 -5.01 12.80
C LYS A 159 -7.58 -5.18 14.28
N ASN A 160 -6.80 -4.52 15.16
CA ASN A 160 -6.95 -4.63 16.62
C ASN A 160 -8.31 -4.16 17.14
N ARG A 161 -8.93 -3.21 16.42
CA ARG A 161 -10.28 -2.72 16.73
C ARG A 161 -11.41 -3.52 16.07
N GLY A 162 -11.09 -4.62 15.41
CA GLY A 162 -12.07 -5.49 14.76
C GLY A 162 -12.34 -5.18 13.29
N GLY A 163 -11.58 -4.26 12.69
CA GLY A 163 -11.61 -4.02 11.24
C GLY A 163 -11.13 -5.22 10.45
N ARG A 164 -11.71 -5.43 9.28
CA ARG A 164 -11.36 -6.56 8.41
C ARG A 164 -10.13 -6.23 7.57
N VAL A 165 -9.11 -7.06 7.73
CA VAL A 165 -7.90 -7.05 6.89
C VAL A 165 -7.80 -8.38 6.16
N SER A 166 -7.63 -8.34 4.85
CA SER A 166 -7.37 -9.49 4.01
C SER A 166 -6.01 -9.37 3.33
N THR A 167 -5.58 -10.39 2.61
CA THR A 167 -4.28 -10.44 1.94
C THR A 167 -4.41 -10.38 0.43
N GLY A 168 -3.42 -9.81 -0.23
CA GLY A 168 -3.27 -9.78 -1.68
C GLY A 168 -1.81 -9.51 -2.02
N SER A 169 -1.35 -9.86 -3.21
CA SER A 169 0.07 -9.68 -3.57
C SER A 169 0.31 -8.70 -4.71
N ASP A 170 -0.67 -8.48 -5.57
CA ASP A 170 -0.53 -7.63 -6.77
C ASP A 170 0.78 -7.91 -7.55
N SER A 171 1.07 -9.22 -7.75
CA SER A 171 2.35 -9.68 -8.30
C SER A 171 2.47 -9.49 -9.80
N GLY A 172 3.69 -9.53 -10.33
CA GLY A 172 3.99 -9.52 -11.75
C GLY A 172 4.77 -8.30 -12.22
N PHE A 173 5.00 -7.32 -11.35
CA PHE A 173 5.83 -6.14 -11.62
C PHE A 173 6.56 -5.68 -10.34
N ILE A 174 7.44 -4.71 -10.48
CA ILE A 174 8.26 -4.13 -9.39
C ILE A 174 8.92 -5.16 -8.46
N TYR A 175 9.58 -6.14 -9.07
CA TYR A 175 10.29 -7.25 -8.40
C TYR A 175 9.41 -8.20 -7.58
N GLN A 176 8.08 -8.17 -7.79
CA GLN A 176 7.17 -9.07 -7.08
C GLN A 176 6.82 -10.28 -7.95
N LEU A 177 7.42 -11.43 -7.61
CA LEU A 177 7.24 -12.68 -8.33
C LEU A 177 6.00 -13.43 -7.82
N TYR A 178 5.23 -14.00 -8.75
CA TYR A 178 4.07 -14.83 -8.44
C TYR A 178 4.39 -15.95 -7.44
N GLY A 179 3.53 -16.15 -6.47
CA GLY A 179 3.71 -17.10 -5.38
C GLY A 179 4.58 -16.54 -4.25
N PHE A 180 5.82 -16.17 -4.52
CA PHE A 180 6.76 -15.65 -3.51
C PHE A 180 6.31 -14.31 -2.91
N ALA A 181 5.80 -13.42 -3.73
CA ALA A 181 5.27 -12.14 -3.25
C ALA A 181 4.11 -12.31 -2.27
N TYR A 182 3.34 -13.38 -2.42
CA TYR A 182 2.26 -13.68 -1.49
C TYR A 182 2.80 -14.10 -0.11
N ILE A 183 3.83 -14.93 -0.08
CA ILE A 183 4.52 -15.29 1.19
C ILE A 183 5.09 -14.02 1.82
N ARG A 184 5.69 -13.14 1.00
CA ARG A 184 6.23 -11.88 1.49
C ARG A 184 5.17 -10.96 2.10
N GLU A 185 3.97 -10.93 1.54
CA GLU A 185 2.85 -10.18 2.15
C GLU A 185 2.51 -10.69 3.55
N LEU A 186 2.52 -12.01 3.77
CA LEU A 186 2.28 -12.59 5.10
C LEU A 186 3.37 -12.19 6.11
N GLU A 187 4.63 -12.15 5.66
CA GLU A 187 5.74 -11.67 6.49
C GLU A 187 5.61 -10.19 6.83
N LEU A 188 5.18 -9.36 5.87
CA LEU A 188 4.97 -7.92 6.07
C LEU A 188 3.80 -7.63 7.02
N LEU A 189 2.74 -8.43 6.99
CA LEU A 189 1.69 -8.35 8.00
C LEU A 189 2.23 -8.67 9.41
N ARG A 190 3.14 -9.63 9.53
CA ARG A 190 3.83 -9.87 10.80
C ARG A 190 4.70 -8.70 11.23
N GLU A 191 5.44 -8.10 10.30
CA GLU A 191 6.22 -6.88 10.54
C GLU A 191 5.31 -5.74 11.02
N ALA A 192 4.10 -5.64 10.48
CA ALA A 192 3.09 -4.68 10.91
C ALA A 192 2.51 -4.94 12.31
N GLY A 193 2.86 -6.07 12.95
CA GLY A 193 2.44 -6.40 14.31
C GLY A 193 1.32 -7.43 14.43
N PHE A 194 0.95 -8.10 13.35
CA PHE A 194 -0.01 -9.19 13.40
C PHE A 194 0.59 -10.43 14.09
N HIS A 195 -0.17 -11.06 14.97
CA HIS A 195 0.17 -12.38 15.45
C HIS A 195 0.10 -13.42 14.31
N PRO A 196 0.92 -14.50 14.30
CA PRO A 196 0.89 -15.49 13.22
C PRO A 196 -0.50 -16.04 12.89
N LEU A 197 -1.33 -16.30 13.90
CA LEU A 197 -2.70 -16.78 13.68
C LEU A 197 -3.62 -15.71 13.06
N GLU A 198 -3.36 -14.43 13.32
CA GLU A 198 -4.10 -13.34 12.70
C GLU A 198 -3.73 -13.18 11.22
N VAL A 199 -2.45 -13.42 10.88
CA VAL A 199 -2.00 -13.48 9.48
C VAL A 199 -2.70 -14.61 8.73
N ILE A 200 -2.77 -15.82 9.33
CA ILE A 200 -3.50 -16.96 8.74
C ILE A 200 -4.99 -16.63 8.59
N ARG A 201 -5.58 -15.94 9.57
CA ARG A 201 -6.99 -15.52 9.49
C ARG A 201 -7.21 -14.50 8.36
N ALA A 202 -6.34 -13.52 8.21
CA ALA A 202 -6.39 -12.55 7.13
C ALA A 202 -6.25 -13.22 5.77
N TRP A 203 -5.37 -14.24 5.66
CA TRP A 203 -5.24 -15.07 4.48
C TRP A 203 -6.52 -15.86 4.18
N ALA A 204 -7.10 -16.53 5.17
CA ALA A 204 -8.33 -17.31 4.98
C ALA A 204 -9.54 -16.43 4.60
N LEU A 205 -9.55 -15.16 5.00
CA LEU A 205 -10.60 -14.21 4.67
C LEU A 205 -10.66 -13.93 3.16
N PHE A 206 -9.51 -13.97 2.47
CA PHE A 206 -9.43 -13.83 1.02
C PHE A 206 -10.32 -14.86 0.30
N PHE A 207 -10.33 -16.11 0.75
CA PHE A 207 -11.16 -17.16 0.17
C PHE A 207 -12.65 -17.00 0.49
N LYS A 208 -13.00 -16.28 1.55
CA LYS A 208 -14.38 -16.03 1.94
C LYS A 208 -15.04 -14.90 1.15
N ILE A 209 -14.25 -13.90 0.76
CA ILE A 209 -14.73 -12.74 -0.01
C ILE A 209 -14.88 -13.09 -1.51
N GLY A 210 -14.11 -14.06 -1.99
CA GLY A 210 -14.13 -14.52 -3.39
C GLY A 210 -15.09 -15.65 -3.71
N LEU A 211 -15.84 -16.17 -2.75
CA LEU A 211 -16.86 -17.20 -2.97
C LEU A 211 -18.24 -16.55 -2.91
N PRO A 212 -19.10 -16.80 -3.95
CA PRO A 212 -20.47 -16.32 -3.97
C PRO A 212 -21.31 -16.90 -2.84
#